data_f8efd33f2937bbe28781689f73f5f628
#
_entry.id   f8efd33f2937bbe28781689f73f5f628
#
_cell.length_a   1.000
_cell.length_b   1.000
_cell.length_c   1.000
_cell.angle_alpha   90.00
_cell.angle_beta   90.00
_cell.angle_gamma   90.00
#
_symmetry.space_group_name_H-M   'P 1'
#
loop_
_entity.id
_entity.type
_entity.pdbx_description
1 polymer ?
#
loop_
_entity_poly.entity_id
_entity_poly.type
_entity_poly.pdbx_seq_one_letter_code
_entity_poly.pdbx_strand_id
1 'polypeptide(L)'
;VSLWGVGFANRKYTLGNIKELIDFFKNDPEYGNCAVLLGVPTAWRTLDRDAVKDTKLHEVIKMADIVHPWTPGRYHNLESADQHKENYTVKDQQWCTKNGLMYMPVVFPGFSWANMKNDMTIFNQIPRLKGDFLWRQFYNAISSDAKTIYVAMFDEIDEGTCIFKVDNNPPVGESQFLNYEGLPSDYYLWQTGQATRML
;
A
#
# COMPACT_ATOMS: atom_id res chain seq x y z
N VAL A 1 -8.35 1.23 -14.42
CA VAL A 1 -7.11 2.00 -14.60
C VAL A 1 -6.56 2.41 -13.25
N SER A 2 -5.23 2.34 -13.05
CA SER A 2 -4.58 2.76 -11.82
C SER A 2 -3.70 3.99 -12.07
N LEU A 3 -3.96 5.07 -11.36
CA LEU A 3 -3.19 6.32 -11.41
C LEU A 3 -2.41 6.48 -10.10
N TRP A 4 -1.09 6.39 -10.18
CA TRP A 4 -0.20 6.40 -9.03
C TRP A 4 0.43 7.75 -8.73
N GLY A 5 0.65 8.02 -7.45
CA GLY A 5 1.35 9.21 -6.98
C GLY A 5 0.46 10.46 -6.91
N VAL A 6 -0.85 10.31 -6.95
CA VAL A 6 -1.81 11.42 -6.91
C VAL A 6 -1.79 12.09 -5.54
N GLY A 7 -1.50 13.38 -5.51
CA GLY A 7 -1.48 14.16 -4.29
C GLY A 7 -0.19 14.09 -3.46
N PHE A 8 0.88 13.47 -3.97
CA PHE A 8 2.22 13.60 -3.36
C PHE A 8 2.81 14.98 -3.66
N ALA A 9 3.38 15.62 -2.63
CA ALA A 9 3.86 17.01 -2.71
C ALA A 9 5.00 17.24 -3.73
N ASN A 10 5.74 16.18 -4.09
CA ASN A 10 6.95 16.27 -4.94
C ASN A 10 6.71 15.86 -6.39
N ARG A 11 5.47 15.80 -6.87
CA ARG A 11 5.16 15.42 -8.25
C ARG A 11 5.15 16.63 -9.19
N LYS A 12 5.54 16.40 -10.46
CA LYS A 12 5.60 17.44 -11.48
C LYS A 12 4.24 17.82 -12.08
N TYR A 13 3.27 16.90 -12.08
CA TYR A 13 1.93 17.12 -12.58
C TYR A 13 1.02 17.69 -11.49
N THR A 14 0.03 18.46 -11.90
CA THR A 14 -0.92 19.14 -11.03
C THR A 14 -2.15 18.30 -10.75
N LEU A 15 -2.93 18.67 -9.74
CA LEU A 15 -4.25 18.08 -9.50
C LEU A 15 -5.22 18.33 -10.67
N GLY A 16 -5.04 19.43 -11.43
CA GLY A 16 -5.79 19.70 -12.66
C GLY A 16 -5.53 18.65 -13.74
N ASN A 17 -4.26 18.29 -13.98
CA ASN A 17 -3.91 17.26 -14.94
C ASN A 17 -4.51 15.90 -14.56
N ILE A 18 -4.50 15.55 -13.28
CA ILE A 18 -5.11 14.31 -12.78
C ILE A 18 -6.63 14.32 -12.99
N LYS A 19 -7.28 15.45 -12.74
CA LYS A 19 -8.72 15.60 -12.97
C LYS A 19 -9.08 15.34 -14.44
N GLU A 20 -8.36 15.94 -15.38
CA GLU A 20 -8.54 15.72 -16.81
C GLU A 20 -8.33 14.26 -17.20
N LEU A 21 -7.32 13.61 -16.62
CA LEU A 21 -7.03 12.21 -16.89
C LEU A 21 -8.11 11.26 -16.35
N ILE A 22 -8.64 11.54 -15.15
CA ILE A 22 -9.76 10.77 -14.59
C ILE A 22 -11.00 10.95 -15.47
N ASP A 23 -11.30 12.20 -15.88
CA ASP A 23 -12.44 12.49 -16.73
C ASP A 23 -12.34 11.74 -18.07
N PHE A 24 -11.16 11.73 -18.68
CA PHE A 24 -10.90 10.95 -19.90
C PHE A 24 -11.20 9.46 -19.69
N PHE A 25 -10.62 8.82 -18.67
CA PHE A 25 -10.83 7.38 -18.46
C PHE A 25 -12.26 7.02 -18.06
N LYS A 26 -13.01 7.93 -17.50
CA LYS A 26 -14.41 7.66 -17.11
C LYS A 26 -15.40 8.01 -18.21
N ASN A 27 -15.19 9.09 -18.95
CA ASN A 27 -16.23 9.73 -19.75
C ASN A 27 -15.93 9.83 -21.25
N ASP A 28 -14.70 9.53 -21.70
CA ASP A 28 -14.40 9.53 -23.14
C ASP A 28 -15.29 8.53 -23.88
N PRO A 29 -15.91 8.91 -25.02
CA PRO A 29 -16.87 8.05 -25.73
C PRO A 29 -16.24 6.81 -26.35
N GLU A 30 -14.93 6.80 -26.63
CA GLU A 30 -14.21 5.67 -27.23
C GLU A 30 -13.42 4.88 -26.19
N TYR A 31 -12.71 5.56 -25.26
CA TYR A 31 -11.78 4.97 -24.30
C TYR A 31 -12.24 5.05 -22.83
N GLY A 32 -13.40 5.63 -22.56
CA GLY A 32 -13.95 5.79 -21.23
C GLY A 32 -14.56 4.51 -20.63
N ASN A 33 -15.46 4.68 -19.66
CA ASN A 33 -16.11 3.57 -18.96
C ASN A 33 -15.17 2.75 -18.06
N CYS A 34 -14.03 3.31 -17.66
CA CYS A 34 -13.07 2.64 -16.79
C CYS A 34 -13.36 2.92 -15.32
N ALA A 35 -13.21 1.90 -14.48
CA ALA A 35 -13.04 2.10 -13.04
C ALA A 35 -11.62 2.68 -12.80
N VAL A 36 -11.53 3.71 -11.96
CA VAL A 36 -10.29 4.43 -11.68
C VAL A 36 -9.87 4.23 -10.23
N LEU A 37 -8.69 3.65 -10.03
CA LEU A 37 -8.00 3.55 -8.74
C LEU A 37 -6.97 4.68 -8.63
N LEU A 38 -6.97 5.38 -7.50
CA LEU A 38 -5.96 6.39 -7.20
C LEU A 38 -5.00 5.91 -6.11
N GLY A 39 -3.72 5.79 -6.46
CA GLY A 39 -2.61 5.63 -5.53
C GLY A 39 -2.25 6.98 -4.91
N VAL A 40 -2.60 7.17 -3.64
CA VAL A 40 -2.49 8.44 -2.91
C VAL A 40 -1.48 8.36 -1.75
N PRO A 41 -0.98 9.49 -1.20
CA PRO A 41 -0.13 9.47 -0.01
C PRO A 41 -0.87 8.92 1.21
N THR A 42 -0.13 8.47 2.21
CA THR A 42 -0.72 7.98 3.47
C THR A 42 -1.61 9.03 4.16
N ALA A 43 -1.20 10.30 4.14
CA ALA A 43 -1.92 11.39 4.79
C ALA A 43 -2.87 12.17 3.86
N TRP A 44 -3.37 11.52 2.79
CA TRP A 44 -4.25 12.13 1.79
C TRP A 44 -5.51 12.77 2.38
N ARG A 45 -6.08 12.17 3.45
CA ARG A 45 -7.31 12.69 4.09
C ARG A 45 -7.04 13.90 4.97
N THR A 46 -5.90 13.92 5.66
CA THR A 46 -5.52 15.00 6.58
C THR A 46 -4.77 16.14 5.91
N LEU A 47 -4.32 15.95 4.66
CA LEU A 47 -3.60 16.93 3.84
C LEU A 47 -2.31 17.45 4.53
N ASP A 48 -1.58 16.55 5.16
CA ASP A 48 -0.32 16.84 5.84
C ASP A 48 0.79 15.86 5.45
N ARG A 49 1.94 15.93 6.08
CA ARG A 49 3.12 15.04 5.91
C ARG A 49 3.49 14.80 4.46
N ASP A 50 3.12 13.66 3.88
CA ASP A 50 3.47 13.23 2.51
C ASP A 50 2.43 13.70 1.46
N ALA A 51 1.33 14.29 1.88
CA ALA A 51 0.29 14.82 1.00
C ALA A 51 0.46 16.32 0.72
N VAL A 52 -0.01 16.74 -0.46
CA VAL A 52 -0.16 18.18 -0.75
C VAL A 52 -1.17 18.81 0.20
N LYS A 53 -0.88 20.04 0.67
CA LYS A 53 -1.75 20.81 1.55
C LYS A 53 -2.81 21.60 0.75
N ASP A 54 -3.51 20.89 -0.14
CA ASP A 54 -4.54 21.48 -1.02
C ASP A 54 -5.84 20.66 -0.94
N THR A 55 -6.93 21.29 -0.51
CA THR A 55 -8.25 20.66 -0.40
C THR A 55 -8.81 20.18 -1.74
N LYS A 56 -8.31 20.68 -2.87
CA LYS A 56 -8.65 20.18 -4.20
C LYS A 56 -8.29 18.71 -4.38
N LEU A 57 -7.35 18.17 -3.59
CA LEU A 57 -7.05 16.73 -3.60
C LEU A 57 -8.30 15.91 -3.28
N HIS A 58 -9.11 16.33 -2.31
CA HIS A 58 -10.35 15.62 -1.98
C HIS A 58 -11.39 15.68 -3.11
N GLU A 59 -11.43 16.77 -3.87
CA GLU A 59 -12.33 16.89 -5.03
C GLU A 59 -11.90 15.91 -6.12
N VAL A 60 -10.60 15.83 -6.40
CA VAL A 60 -10.03 14.86 -7.36
C VAL A 60 -10.27 13.43 -6.94
N ILE A 61 -10.05 13.10 -5.66
CA ILE A 61 -10.27 11.76 -5.11
C ILE A 61 -11.74 11.33 -5.26
N LYS A 62 -12.70 12.23 -5.05
CA LYS A 62 -14.13 11.94 -5.22
C LYS A 62 -14.55 11.63 -6.65
N MET A 63 -13.74 11.91 -7.64
CA MET A 63 -14.00 11.54 -9.03
C MET A 63 -13.63 10.08 -9.35
N ALA A 64 -12.82 9.45 -8.52
CA ALA A 64 -12.37 8.07 -8.69
C ALA A 64 -13.40 7.06 -8.15
N ASP A 65 -13.06 5.79 -8.24
CA ASP A 65 -13.85 4.68 -7.70
C ASP A 65 -13.18 4.03 -6.50
N ILE A 66 -11.83 3.98 -6.50
CA ILE A 66 -11.04 3.29 -5.48
C ILE A 66 -9.94 4.21 -4.96
N VAL A 67 -9.85 4.33 -3.64
CA VAL A 67 -8.78 5.07 -2.94
C VAL A 67 -7.78 4.08 -2.35
N HIS A 68 -6.51 4.24 -2.70
CA HIS A 68 -5.44 3.30 -2.40
C HIS A 68 -4.23 4.05 -1.80
N PRO A 69 -4.16 4.22 -0.47
CA PRO A 69 -3.04 4.91 0.18
C PRO A 69 -1.79 4.04 0.18
N TRP A 70 -0.64 4.63 -0.18
CA TRP A 70 0.64 3.92 -0.15
C TRP A 70 1.24 3.93 1.25
N THR A 71 1.24 2.79 1.93
CA THR A 71 1.66 2.64 3.32
C THR A 71 2.97 1.88 3.57
N PRO A 72 3.59 1.15 2.61
CA PRO A 72 4.86 0.47 2.87
C PRO A 72 5.91 1.43 3.44
N GLY A 73 6.57 1.00 4.53
CA GLY A 73 7.55 1.81 5.23
C GLY A 73 7.01 2.87 6.20
N ARG A 74 5.69 3.01 6.36
CA ARG A 74 5.07 4.05 7.22
C ARG A 74 4.89 3.65 8.68
N TYR A 75 4.97 2.38 8.97
CA TYR A 75 4.98 1.79 10.31
C TYR A 75 5.87 0.55 10.29
N HIS A 76 6.35 0.07 11.46
CA HIS A 76 7.50 -0.82 11.51
C HIS A 76 7.41 -1.95 12.55
N ASN A 77 6.33 -2.02 13.33
CA ASN A 77 6.06 -3.08 14.30
C ASN A 77 4.56 -3.22 14.54
N LEU A 78 4.16 -4.19 15.38
CA LEU A 78 2.74 -4.48 15.64
C LEU A 78 2.02 -3.29 16.27
N GLU A 79 2.65 -2.62 17.24
CA GLU A 79 2.06 -1.46 17.92
C GLU A 79 1.83 -0.29 16.95
N SER A 80 2.84 0.05 16.12
CA SER A 80 2.71 1.13 15.14
C SER A 80 1.73 0.78 14.01
N ALA A 81 1.55 -0.50 13.68
CA ALA A 81 0.50 -0.95 12.77
C ALA A 81 -0.91 -0.74 13.37
N ASP A 82 -1.09 -0.99 14.68
CA ASP A 82 -2.33 -0.72 15.39
C ASP A 82 -2.61 0.78 15.48
N GLN A 83 -1.60 1.58 15.81
CA GLN A 83 -1.70 3.05 15.81
C GLN A 83 -2.07 3.58 14.42
N HIS A 84 -1.52 2.99 13.35
CA HIS A 84 -1.87 3.34 11.97
C HIS A 84 -3.34 3.02 11.67
N LYS A 85 -3.83 1.86 12.11
CA LYS A 85 -5.26 1.53 12.00
C LYS A 85 -6.15 2.61 12.60
N GLU A 86 -5.90 2.99 13.86
CA GLU A 86 -6.73 3.96 14.59
C GLU A 86 -6.64 5.38 14.00
N ASN A 87 -5.44 5.79 13.56
CA ASN A 87 -5.22 7.14 13.08
C ASN A 87 -5.61 7.34 11.61
N TYR A 88 -5.49 6.28 10.78
CA TYR A 88 -5.70 6.34 9.33
C TYR A 88 -6.75 5.36 8.84
N THR A 89 -6.53 4.05 8.92
CA THR A 89 -7.34 3.04 8.23
C THR A 89 -8.84 3.16 8.55
N VAL A 90 -9.21 3.22 9.82
CA VAL A 90 -10.62 3.36 10.23
C VAL A 90 -11.25 4.65 9.70
N LYS A 91 -10.53 5.76 9.84
CA LYS A 91 -11.03 7.09 9.45
C LYS A 91 -11.08 7.26 7.93
N ASP A 92 -10.14 6.68 7.22
CA ASP A 92 -10.08 6.67 5.75
C ASP A 92 -11.20 5.82 5.18
N GLN A 93 -11.43 4.63 5.74
CA GLN A 93 -12.57 3.77 5.40
C GLN A 93 -13.90 4.52 5.59
N GLN A 94 -14.09 5.17 6.74
CA GLN A 94 -15.31 5.96 7.01
C GLN A 94 -15.49 7.10 6.01
N TRP A 95 -14.40 7.81 5.68
CA TRP A 95 -14.44 8.89 4.70
C TRP A 95 -14.80 8.38 3.30
N CYS A 96 -14.19 7.28 2.87
CA CYS A 96 -14.49 6.66 1.59
C CYS A 96 -15.94 6.18 1.53
N THR A 97 -16.42 5.47 2.54
CA THR A 97 -17.82 5.02 2.63
C THR A 97 -18.81 6.19 2.54
N LYS A 98 -18.55 7.29 3.28
CA LYS A 98 -19.38 8.50 3.24
C LYS A 98 -19.45 9.16 1.85
N ASN A 99 -18.39 9.01 1.04
CA ASN A 99 -18.30 9.60 -0.29
C ASN A 99 -18.57 8.60 -1.43
N GLY A 100 -19.06 7.40 -1.12
CA GLY A 100 -19.41 6.38 -2.13
C GLY A 100 -18.20 5.75 -2.85
N LEU A 101 -17.03 5.76 -2.20
CA LEU A 101 -15.77 5.25 -2.75
C LEU A 101 -15.38 3.92 -2.08
N MET A 102 -14.74 3.05 -2.83
CA MET A 102 -14.07 1.88 -2.27
C MET A 102 -12.72 2.29 -1.67
N TYR A 103 -12.45 1.83 -0.45
CA TYR A 103 -11.15 1.96 0.19
C TYR A 103 -10.36 0.66 0.04
N MET A 104 -9.14 0.73 -0.48
CA MET A 104 -8.24 -0.41 -0.65
C MET A 104 -6.96 -0.17 0.17
N PRO A 105 -6.92 -0.55 1.45
CA PRO A 105 -5.73 -0.41 2.26
C PRO A 105 -4.59 -1.29 1.71
N VAL A 106 -3.36 -0.82 1.92
CA VAL A 106 -2.14 -1.54 1.57
C VAL A 106 -1.56 -2.19 2.81
N VAL A 107 -1.20 -3.46 2.68
CA VAL A 107 -0.44 -4.21 3.68
C VAL A 107 0.87 -4.71 3.08
N PHE A 108 1.90 -4.94 3.90
CA PHE A 108 3.21 -5.37 3.44
C PHE A 108 3.90 -6.26 4.48
N PRO A 109 4.69 -7.27 4.05
CA PRO A 109 5.21 -8.28 4.97
C PRO A 109 6.38 -7.79 5.84
N GLY A 110 7.14 -6.84 5.35
CA GLY A 110 8.33 -6.25 5.95
C GLY A 110 8.96 -5.28 4.98
N PHE A 111 10.09 -4.64 5.34
CA PHE A 111 10.79 -3.70 4.45
C PHE A 111 12.28 -3.60 4.78
N SER A 112 13.09 -3.45 3.74
CA SER A 112 14.53 -3.16 3.84
C SER A 112 14.92 -2.07 2.85
N TRP A 113 15.51 -0.97 3.32
CA TRP A 113 16.06 0.06 2.45
C TRP A 113 17.50 -0.21 2.00
N ALA A 114 18.13 -1.28 2.48
CA ALA A 114 19.56 -1.52 2.32
C ALA A 114 20.03 -1.49 0.86
N ASN A 115 19.39 -2.28 -0.01
CA ASN A 115 19.76 -2.35 -1.43
C ASN A 115 19.44 -1.04 -2.16
N MET A 116 18.27 -0.46 -1.93
CA MET A 116 17.87 0.82 -2.51
C MET A 116 18.82 1.97 -2.17
N LYS A 117 19.36 1.98 -0.93
CA LYS A 117 20.26 3.02 -0.44
C LYS A 117 21.75 2.64 -0.55
N ASN A 118 22.04 1.40 -0.94
CA ASN A 118 23.37 0.82 -0.89
C ASN A 118 24.02 0.98 0.49
N ASP A 119 23.26 0.67 1.54
CA ASP A 119 23.64 0.84 2.94
C ASP A 119 23.13 -0.34 3.78
N MET A 120 24.01 -1.27 4.13
CA MET A 120 23.67 -2.46 4.91
C MET A 120 23.36 -2.17 6.39
N THR A 121 23.63 -0.97 6.90
CA THR A 121 23.27 -0.58 8.27
C THR A 121 21.75 -0.47 8.45
N ILE A 122 21.01 -0.33 7.36
CA ILE A 122 19.55 -0.25 7.31
C ILE A 122 18.91 -1.49 6.70
N PHE A 123 19.60 -2.64 6.81
CA PHE A 123 19.05 -3.93 6.40
C PHE A 123 17.97 -4.40 7.37
N ASN A 124 16.85 -4.94 6.83
CA ASN A 124 15.73 -5.48 7.60
C ASN A 124 15.14 -4.50 8.64
N GLN A 125 15.00 -3.24 8.29
CA GLN A 125 14.50 -2.21 9.22
C GLN A 125 13.06 -2.45 9.68
N ILE A 126 12.25 -3.10 8.86
CA ILE A 126 10.90 -3.54 9.23
C ILE A 126 10.87 -5.05 9.11
N PRO A 127 11.11 -5.78 10.22
CA PRO A 127 11.20 -7.23 10.17
C PRO A 127 9.83 -7.87 9.94
N ARG A 128 9.85 -9.00 9.25
CA ARG A 128 8.66 -9.78 8.92
C ARG A 128 8.01 -10.44 10.15
N LEU A 129 8.77 -10.65 11.22
CA LEU A 129 8.35 -11.29 12.48
C LEU A 129 7.66 -12.65 12.22
N LYS A 130 8.24 -13.46 11.33
CA LYS A 130 7.69 -14.76 10.91
C LYS A 130 6.22 -14.68 10.45
N GLY A 131 5.84 -13.56 9.81
CA GLY A 131 4.51 -13.31 9.30
C GLY A 131 3.55 -12.57 10.24
N ASP A 132 3.88 -12.43 11.52
CA ASP A 132 3.00 -11.75 12.50
C ASP A 132 2.75 -10.30 12.11
N PHE A 133 3.75 -9.62 11.52
CA PHE A 133 3.61 -8.24 11.08
C PHE A 133 2.60 -8.09 9.93
N LEU A 134 2.64 -8.97 8.92
CA LEU A 134 1.67 -8.96 7.83
C LEU A 134 0.27 -9.38 8.33
N TRP A 135 0.20 -10.40 9.19
CA TRP A 135 -1.06 -10.89 9.75
C TRP A 135 -1.79 -9.81 10.55
N ARG A 136 -1.07 -9.05 11.38
CA ARG A 136 -1.64 -7.93 12.13
C ARG A 136 -2.27 -6.89 11.21
N GLN A 137 -1.65 -6.60 10.09
CA GLN A 137 -2.17 -5.63 9.12
C GLN A 137 -3.42 -6.15 8.41
N PHE A 138 -3.47 -7.44 8.04
CA PHE A 138 -4.69 -8.07 7.52
C PHE A 138 -5.83 -7.96 8.54
N TYR A 139 -5.57 -8.35 9.78
CA TYR A 139 -6.56 -8.23 10.86
C TYR A 139 -7.04 -6.78 11.02
N ASN A 140 -6.14 -5.82 11.01
CA ASN A 140 -6.45 -4.40 11.13
C ASN A 140 -7.32 -3.90 9.97
N ALA A 141 -7.01 -4.26 8.73
CA ALA A 141 -7.79 -3.88 7.56
C ALA A 141 -9.20 -4.50 7.58
N ILE A 142 -9.29 -5.82 7.81
CA ILE A 142 -10.56 -6.56 7.85
C ILE A 142 -11.45 -6.05 8.98
N SER A 143 -10.91 -5.86 10.19
CA SER A 143 -11.66 -5.32 11.33
C SER A 143 -12.07 -3.85 11.17
N SER A 144 -11.53 -3.16 10.17
CA SER A 144 -11.93 -1.81 9.76
C SER A 144 -12.95 -1.80 8.61
N ASP A 145 -13.55 -2.94 8.29
CA ASP A 145 -14.56 -3.13 7.24
C ASP A 145 -14.01 -2.98 5.80
N ALA A 146 -12.69 -3.18 5.59
CA ALA A 146 -12.14 -3.24 4.24
C ALA A 146 -12.76 -4.41 3.45
N LYS A 147 -13.15 -4.16 2.20
CA LYS A 147 -13.73 -5.17 1.28
C LYS A 147 -12.71 -5.66 0.25
N THR A 148 -11.57 -5.05 0.22
CA THR A 148 -10.43 -5.40 -0.63
C THR A 148 -9.15 -4.93 0.05
N ILE A 149 -8.05 -5.64 -0.19
CA ILE A 149 -6.74 -5.32 0.38
C ILE A 149 -5.69 -5.50 -0.72
N TYR A 150 -4.76 -4.57 -0.81
CA TYR A 150 -3.60 -4.70 -1.68
C TYR A 150 -2.39 -5.17 -0.86
N VAL A 151 -1.74 -6.22 -1.32
CA VAL A 151 -0.48 -6.70 -0.71
C VAL A 151 0.69 -6.15 -1.52
N ALA A 152 1.47 -5.29 -0.92
CA ALA A 152 2.70 -4.76 -1.49
C ALA A 152 3.90 -5.57 -0.96
N MET A 153 4.60 -6.37 -1.81
CA MET A 153 4.38 -6.61 -3.25
C MET A 153 4.44 -8.10 -3.52
N PHE A 154 4.02 -8.53 -4.72
CA PHE A 154 4.14 -9.93 -5.10
C PHE A 154 5.61 -10.35 -5.25
N ASP A 155 6.41 -9.61 -5.98
CA ASP A 155 7.75 -9.96 -6.47
C ASP A 155 8.87 -8.96 -6.13
N GLU A 156 8.61 -7.92 -5.31
CA GLU A 156 9.62 -6.93 -4.95
C GLU A 156 10.58 -7.49 -3.90
N ILE A 157 11.66 -8.12 -4.38
CA ILE A 157 12.66 -8.77 -3.53
C ILE A 157 13.69 -7.78 -2.98
N ASP A 158 13.96 -6.70 -3.71
CA ASP A 158 15.02 -5.74 -3.41
C ASP A 158 14.72 -4.93 -2.15
N GLU A 159 13.46 -4.54 -1.98
CA GLU A 159 12.94 -3.89 -0.77
C GLU A 159 12.51 -4.91 0.30
N GLY A 160 12.60 -6.21 0.04
CA GLY A 160 12.19 -7.25 0.97
C GLY A 160 10.69 -7.30 1.23
N THR A 161 9.87 -6.79 0.31
CA THR A 161 8.40 -6.78 0.43
C THR A 161 7.71 -7.93 -0.33
N CYS A 162 8.46 -8.76 -1.03
CA CYS A 162 7.90 -9.87 -1.81
C CYS A 162 7.14 -10.89 -0.96
N ILE A 163 6.08 -11.49 -1.57
CA ILE A 163 5.34 -12.62 -1.00
C ILE A 163 5.41 -13.87 -1.86
N PHE A 164 6.02 -13.82 -3.06
CA PHE A 164 6.22 -14.99 -3.92
C PHE A 164 7.17 -16.01 -3.28
N LYS A 165 7.37 -17.17 -3.88
CA LYS A 165 8.23 -18.22 -3.33
C LYS A 165 9.69 -17.78 -3.26
N VAL A 166 10.28 -17.84 -2.06
CA VAL A 166 11.68 -17.48 -1.78
C VAL A 166 12.39 -18.67 -1.13
N ASP A 167 13.60 -18.97 -1.57
CA ASP A 167 14.49 -19.90 -0.87
C ASP A 167 15.10 -19.19 0.34
N ASN A 168 15.12 -19.85 1.52
CA ASN A 168 15.76 -19.31 2.72
C ASN A 168 17.29 -19.33 2.65
N ASN A 169 17.87 -20.05 1.68
CA ASN A 169 19.30 -20.12 1.44
C ASN A 169 19.61 -19.91 -0.05
N PRO A 170 19.27 -18.75 -0.63
CA PRO A 170 19.49 -18.50 -2.04
C PRO A 170 20.97 -18.36 -2.34
N PRO A 171 21.40 -18.60 -3.60
CA PRO A 171 22.73 -18.22 -4.03
C PRO A 171 22.87 -16.70 -3.90
N VAL A 172 23.88 -16.25 -3.16
CA VAL A 172 24.13 -14.82 -2.92
C VAL A 172 25.23 -14.30 -3.84
N GLY A 173 25.02 -13.09 -4.37
CA GLY A 173 26.02 -12.28 -5.04
C GLY A 173 26.53 -11.14 -4.14
N GLU A 174 26.64 -9.96 -4.70
CA GLU A 174 27.08 -8.76 -3.97
C GLU A 174 25.99 -8.19 -3.06
N SER A 175 24.70 -8.36 -3.43
CA SER A 175 23.55 -7.88 -2.66
C SER A 175 23.00 -8.96 -1.74
N GLN A 176 22.59 -8.56 -0.55
CA GLN A 176 21.85 -9.42 0.38
C GLN A 176 20.34 -9.18 0.26
N PHE A 177 19.58 -10.26 0.27
CA PHE A 177 18.12 -10.21 0.23
C PHE A 177 17.52 -10.81 1.50
N LEU A 178 16.35 -10.32 1.90
CA LEU A 178 15.60 -10.89 3.02
C LEU A 178 15.04 -12.26 2.62
N ASN A 179 15.19 -13.22 3.53
CA ASN A 179 14.54 -14.53 3.42
C ASN A 179 13.25 -14.57 4.26
N TYR A 180 12.66 -15.77 4.37
CA TYR A 180 11.43 -15.99 5.13
C TYR A 180 11.65 -16.48 6.57
N GLU A 181 12.82 -16.17 7.16
CA GLU A 181 13.12 -16.47 8.58
C GLU A 181 12.95 -17.95 8.94
N GLY A 182 13.26 -18.85 7.97
CA GLY A 182 13.13 -20.29 8.11
C GLY A 182 11.71 -20.85 7.90
N LEU A 183 10.74 -20.01 7.56
CA LEU A 183 9.39 -20.44 7.19
C LEU A 183 9.38 -21.13 5.80
N PRO A 184 8.33 -21.93 5.48
CA PRO A 184 8.18 -22.51 4.14
C PRO A 184 8.28 -21.46 3.02
N SER A 185 8.80 -21.84 1.86
CA SER A 185 9.03 -20.94 0.73
C SER A 185 7.78 -20.23 0.22
N ASP A 186 6.60 -20.77 0.43
CA ASP A 186 5.30 -20.25 0.02
C ASP A 186 4.45 -19.71 1.18
N TYR A 187 5.04 -19.56 2.36
CA TYR A 187 4.32 -19.17 3.57
C TYR A 187 3.50 -17.89 3.40
N TYR A 188 4.05 -16.85 2.80
CA TYR A 188 3.34 -15.57 2.64
C TYR A 188 2.21 -15.63 1.60
N LEU A 189 2.33 -16.48 0.59
CA LEU A 189 1.22 -16.79 -0.32
C LEU A 189 0.08 -17.51 0.42
N TRP A 190 0.45 -18.53 1.22
CA TRP A 190 -0.52 -19.23 2.06
C TRP A 190 -1.21 -18.28 3.04
N GLN A 191 -0.45 -17.45 3.76
CA GLN A 191 -0.97 -16.49 4.73
C GLN A 191 -1.92 -15.47 4.07
N THR A 192 -1.55 -14.95 2.90
CA THR A 192 -2.42 -14.08 2.09
C THR A 192 -3.72 -14.79 1.71
N GLY A 193 -3.63 -16.06 1.29
CA GLY A 193 -4.80 -16.88 0.99
C GLY A 193 -5.71 -17.11 2.21
N GLN A 194 -5.16 -17.22 3.44
CA GLN A 194 -5.98 -17.27 4.66
C GLN A 194 -6.71 -15.96 4.92
N ALA A 195 -6.02 -14.82 4.78
CA ALA A 195 -6.61 -13.49 4.95
C ALA A 195 -7.72 -13.23 3.93
N THR A 196 -7.55 -13.64 2.66
CA THR A 196 -8.58 -13.50 1.61
C THR A 196 -9.89 -14.22 1.95
N ARG A 197 -9.83 -15.31 2.71
CA ARG A 197 -11.04 -16.04 3.15
C ARG A 197 -11.79 -15.33 4.29
N MET A 198 -11.18 -14.33 4.90
CA MET A 198 -11.77 -13.54 6.00
C MET A 198 -12.42 -12.25 5.48
N LEU A 199 -12.12 -11.84 4.23
CA LEU A 199 -12.76 -10.72 3.52
C LEU A 199 -14.16 -11.09 3.02
#